data_ec15c97359bc55a5e471adcde44acd95
#
_entry.id   ec15c97359bc55a5e471adcde44acd95
#
_cell.length_a   1.000
_cell.length_b   1.000
_cell.length_c   1.000
_cell.angle_alpha   90.00
_cell.angle_beta   90.00
_cell.angle_gamma   90.00
#
_symmetry.space_group_name_H-M   'P 1'
#
loop_
_entity.id
_entity.type
_entity.pdbx_description
1 polymer ?
#
loop_
_entity_poly.entity_id
_entity_poly.type
_entity_poly.pdbx_seq_one_letter_code
_entity_poly.pdbx_strand_id
1 'polypeptide(L)'
;TLQTAAVAEAAGMPCYGGCMLETGVGTAAYLHTFAAIEGIRWGCELFGPLLLKDDLIATPLRYRDFGIELHAGPGWGVEIDPDKLAHYRRDRDAAMTISLPKSHGGLHAVPGAHAG
;
A
#
# COMPACT_ATOMS: atom_id res chain seq x y z
N THR A 1 5.85 -7.62 1.95
CA THR A 1 5.32 -8.02 0.61
C THR A 1 6.45 -8.44 -0.32
N LEU A 2 7.49 -7.61 -0.61
CA LEU A 2 8.58 -7.99 -1.54
C LEU A 2 9.35 -9.24 -1.08
N GLN A 3 9.70 -9.32 0.19
CA GLN A 3 10.38 -10.51 0.75
C GLN A 3 9.52 -11.78 0.64
N THR A 4 8.22 -11.67 0.90
CA THR A 4 7.28 -12.78 0.74
C THR A 4 7.21 -13.24 -0.71
N ALA A 5 7.15 -12.29 -1.65
CA ALA A 5 7.14 -12.58 -3.08
C ALA A 5 8.44 -13.29 -3.52
N ALA A 6 9.61 -12.85 -3.04
CA ALA A 6 10.88 -13.49 -3.34
C ALA A 6 10.95 -14.94 -2.83
N VAL A 7 10.40 -15.21 -1.64
CA VAL A 7 10.30 -16.58 -1.11
C VAL A 7 9.37 -17.44 -1.97
N ALA A 8 8.21 -16.89 -2.36
CA ALA A 8 7.27 -17.60 -3.22
C ALA A 8 7.89 -17.91 -4.59
N GLU A 9 8.60 -16.96 -5.17
CA GLU A 9 9.31 -17.14 -6.44
C GLU A 9 10.37 -18.23 -6.34
N ALA A 10 11.21 -18.21 -5.29
CA ALA A 10 12.20 -19.25 -5.04
C ALA A 10 11.58 -20.64 -4.87
N ALA A 11 10.35 -20.72 -4.37
CA ALA A 11 9.57 -21.95 -4.23
C ALA A 11 8.77 -22.33 -5.49
N GLY A 12 8.84 -21.55 -6.57
CA GLY A 12 8.06 -21.76 -7.79
C GLY A 12 6.55 -21.51 -7.63
N MET A 13 6.14 -20.78 -6.59
CA MET A 13 4.75 -20.46 -6.30
C MET A 13 4.36 -19.12 -6.94
N PRO A 14 3.36 -19.08 -7.83
CA PRO A 14 2.86 -17.83 -8.37
C PRO A 14 2.11 -17.02 -7.31
N CYS A 15 2.21 -15.70 -7.41
CA CYS A 15 1.52 -14.77 -6.52
C CYS A 15 0.31 -14.13 -7.20
N TYR A 16 -0.63 -13.68 -6.38
CA TYR A 16 -1.77 -12.86 -6.73
C TYR A 16 -1.77 -11.59 -5.88
N GLY A 17 -2.07 -10.44 -6.48
CA GLY A 17 -2.10 -9.16 -5.79
C GLY A 17 -3.49 -8.86 -5.21
N GLY A 18 -3.65 -9.08 -3.90
CA GLY A 18 -4.89 -8.73 -3.20
C GLY A 18 -4.94 -7.28 -2.74
N CYS A 19 -6.14 -6.79 -2.38
CA CYS A 19 -6.37 -5.49 -1.76
C CYS A 19 -7.34 -5.58 -0.56
N MET A 20 -7.41 -4.47 0.20
CA MET A 20 -8.37 -4.31 1.31
C MET A 20 -9.27 -3.09 1.11
N LEU A 21 -9.59 -2.78 -0.15
CA LEU A 21 -10.43 -1.64 -0.55
C LEU A 21 -9.81 -0.28 -0.18
N GLU A 22 -8.50 -0.14 -0.40
CA GLU A 22 -7.75 1.08 -0.12
C GLU A 22 -8.23 2.24 -0.99
N THR A 23 -7.99 3.46 -0.49
CA THR A 23 -8.09 4.69 -1.30
C THR A 23 -7.02 4.70 -2.39
N GLY A 24 -7.08 5.66 -3.31
CA GLY A 24 -6.10 5.82 -4.37
C GLY A 24 -4.65 5.89 -3.92
N VAL A 25 -4.39 6.42 -2.73
CA VAL A 25 -3.03 6.45 -2.14
C VAL A 25 -2.52 5.03 -1.86
N GLY A 26 -3.32 4.23 -1.17
CA GLY A 26 -2.96 2.84 -0.85
C GLY A 26 -2.89 1.98 -2.12
N THR A 27 -3.84 2.18 -3.02
CA THR A 27 -3.87 1.48 -4.32
C THR A 27 -2.64 1.80 -5.16
N ALA A 28 -2.19 3.07 -5.21
CA ALA A 28 -0.96 3.45 -5.91
C ALA A 28 0.27 2.77 -5.30
N ALA A 29 0.37 2.69 -3.97
CA ALA A 29 1.46 2.00 -3.29
C ALA A 29 1.50 0.50 -3.64
N TYR A 30 0.35 -0.17 -3.65
CA TYR A 30 0.25 -1.57 -4.08
C TYR A 30 0.58 -1.74 -5.55
N LEU A 31 0.09 -0.85 -6.41
CA LEU A 31 0.35 -0.88 -7.85
C LEU A 31 1.86 -0.86 -8.14
N HIS A 32 2.59 0.09 -7.54
CA HIS A 32 4.04 0.14 -7.67
C HIS A 32 4.73 -1.09 -7.10
N THR A 33 4.26 -1.60 -5.97
CA THR A 33 4.82 -2.81 -5.36
C THR A 33 4.60 -4.03 -6.25
N PHE A 34 3.39 -4.21 -6.78
CA PHE A 34 3.05 -5.38 -7.60
C PHE A 34 3.70 -5.30 -8.98
N ALA A 35 3.85 -4.10 -9.55
CA ALA A 35 4.58 -3.90 -10.80
C ALA A 35 6.08 -4.29 -10.70
N ALA A 36 6.64 -4.30 -9.50
CA ALA A 36 8.01 -4.71 -9.24
C ALA A 36 8.18 -6.21 -8.95
N ILE A 37 7.10 -7.00 -8.96
CA ILE A 37 7.11 -8.43 -8.65
C ILE A 37 6.80 -9.24 -9.91
N GLU A 38 7.80 -9.93 -10.46
CA GLU A 38 7.61 -10.76 -11.66
C GLU A 38 6.68 -11.97 -11.43
N GLY A 39 6.60 -12.46 -10.19
CA GLY A 39 5.80 -13.62 -9.81
C GLY A 39 4.27 -13.41 -9.76
N ILE A 40 3.76 -12.21 -10.00
CA ILE A 40 2.31 -11.93 -10.05
C ILE A 40 1.76 -12.32 -11.43
N ARG A 41 1.53 -13.60 -11.62
CA ARG A 41 1.06 -14.16 -12.90
C ARG A 41 -0.46 -14.14 -13.09
N TRP A 42 -1.20 -14.04 -12.01
CA TRP A 42 -2.68 -14.04 -12.04
C TRP A 42 -3.28 -12.64 -11.93
N GLY A 43 -2.43 -11.61 -12.05
CA GLY A 43 -2.84 -10.21 -11.93
C GLY A 43 -3.09 -9.77 -10.48
N CYS A 44 -3.91 -8.73 -10.35
CA CYS A 44 -4.25 -8.15 -9.05
C CYS A 44 -5.70 -7.62 -9.04
N GLU A 45 -6.25 -7.44 -7.85
CA GLU A 45 -7.59 -6.91 -7.63
C GLU A 45 -7.55 -5.52 -6.97
N LEU A 46 -6.91 -4.55 -7.59
CA LEU A 46 -6.75 -3.20 -7.06
C LEU A 46 -7.94 -2.31 -7.45
N PHE A 47 -9.13 -2.60 -6.95
CA PHE A 47 -10.37 -1.93 -7.33
C PHE A 47 -10.96 -1.01 -6.24
N GLY A 48 -10.30 -0.83 -5.11
CA GLY A 48 -10.78 0.01 -4.00
C GLY A 48 -11.32 1.38 -4.45
N PRO A 49 -10.57 2.17 -5.23
CA PRO A 49 -11.03 3.48 -5.72
C PRO A 49 -12.32 3.44 -6.55
N LEU A 50 -12.61 2.33 -7.24
CA LEU A 50 -13.84 2.20 -8.03
C LEU A 50 -15.11 2.03 -7.18
N LEU A 51 -14.95 1.69 -5.91
CA LEU A 51 -16.07 1.53 -4.96
C LEU A 51 -16.32 2.80 -4.13
N LEU A 52 -15.40 3.75 -4.15
CA LEU A 52 -15.52 4.99 -3.40
C LEU A 52 -16.37 5.99 -4.18
N LYS A 53 -17.24 6.70 -3.46
CA LYS A 53 -17.98 7.82 -4.04
C LYS A 53 -17.03 8.98 -4.42
N ASP A 54 -15.96 9.13 -3.65
CA ASP A 54 -14.90 10.11 -3.85
C ASP A 54 -13.60 9.56 -3.26
N ASP A 55 -12.45 10.04 -3.70
CA ASP A 55 -11.14 9.58 -3.28
C ASP A 55 -10.29 10.74 -2.77
N LEU A 56 -9.27 10.43 -1.98
CA LEU A 56 -8.38 11.42 -1.36
C LEU A 56 -7.34 12.00 -2.30
N ILE A 57 -7.18 11.44 -3.50
CA ILE A 57 -6.20 11.90 -4.48
C ILE A 57 -6.77 12.97 -5.41
N ALA A 58 -5.92 13.92 -5.81
CA ALA A 58 -6.31 15.03 -6.69
C ALA A 58 -6.70 14.55 -8.10
N THR A 59 -5.95 13.60 -8.63
CA THR A 59 -6.21 13.00 -9.94
C THR A 59 -6.51 11.51 -9.78
N PRO A 60 -7.69 11.03 -10.18
CA PRO A 60 -8.05 9.63 -10.07
C PRO A 60 -7.11 8.70 -10.85
N LEU A 61 -6.90 7.49 -10.32
CA LEU A 61 -6.19 6.44 -11.03
C LEU A 61 -6.93 6.04 -12.31
N ARG A 62 -6.19 5.79 -13.37
CA ARG A 62 -6.74 5.41 -14.66
C ARG A 62 -6.85 3.90 -14.78
N TYR A 63 -8.09 3.43 -14.87
CA TYR A 63 -8.41 2.04 -15.16
C TYR A 63 -8.73 1.90 -16.64
N ARG A 64 -8.02 1.04 -17.34
CA ARG A 64 -8.23 0.78 -18.77
C ARG A 64 -7.83 -0.64 -19.13
N ASP A 65 -8.60 -1.26 -20.01
CA ASP A 65 -8.30 -2.59 -20.58
C ASP A 65 -7.98 -3.65 -19.50
N PHE A 66 -8.78 -3.68 -18.43
CA PHE A 66 -8.59 -4.55 -17.25
C PHE A 66 -7.28 -4.31 -16.49
N GLY A 67 -6.66 -3.18 -16.67
CA GLY A 67 -5.44 -2.76 -15.99
C GLY A 67 -5.57 -1.41 -15.31
N ILE A 68 -4.54 -1.04 -14.57
CA ILE A 68 -4.37 0.27 -13.96
C ILE A 68 -3.08 0.86 -14.50
N GLU A 69 -3.14 2.09 -14.98
CA GLU A 69 -1.95 2.79 -15.44
C GLU A 69 -1.06 3.17 -14.26
N LEU A 70 0.23 2.82 -14.36
CA LEU A 70 1.22 3.24 -13.37
C LEU A 70 1.50 4.73 -13.54
N HIS A 71 1.25 5.51 -12.49
CA HIS A 71 1.53 6.94 -12.53
C HIS A 71 3.02 7.20 -12.32
N ALA A 72 3.60 8.00 -13.23
CA ALA A 72 4.95 8.50 -13.07
C ALA A 72 4.95 9.75 -12.18
N GLY A 73 5.96 9.89 -11.34
CA GLY A 73 6.13 11.05 -10.46
C GLY A 73 6.85 10.71 -9.17
N PRO A 74 7.11 11.70 -8.31
CA PRO A 74 7.70 11.47 -7.00
C PRO A 74 6.82 10.57 -6.12
N GLY A 75 7.45 9.76 -5.28
CA GLY A 75 6.74 8.83 -4.38
C GLY A 75 5.93 7.80 -5.15
N TRP A 76 4.63 7.75 -4.88
CA TRP A 76 3.68 6.84 -5.57
C TRP A 76 3.06 7.44 -6.83
N GLY A 77 3.53 8.60 -7.29
CA GLY A 77 3.00 9.28 -8.47
C GLY A 77 1.58 9.85 -8.28
N VAL A 78 1.11 10.00 -7.05
CA VAL A 78 -0.18 10.59 -6.72
C VAL A 78 -0.05 11.73 -5.73
N GLU A 79 -0.90 12.74 -5.87
CA GLU A 79 -1.01 13.86 -4.94
C GLU A 79 -2.28 13.74 -4.10
N ILE A 80 -2.18 14.03 -2.80
CA ILE A 80 -3.33 14.12 -1.92
C ILE A 80 -4.00 15.47 -2.12
N ASP A 81 -5.32 15.45 -2.30
CA ASP A 81 -6.15 16.65 -2.27
C ASP A 81 -6.36 17.09 -0.81
N PRO A 82 -5.85 18.26 -0.39
CA PRO A 82 -5.93 18.69 1.00
C PRO A 82 -7.37 18.98 1.47
N ASP A 83 -8.24 19.42 0.56
CA ASP A 83 -9.63 19.73 0.90
C ASP A 83 -10.42 18.45 1.13
N LYS A 84 -10.22 17.45 0.29
CA LYS A 84 -10.81 16.12 0.45
C LYS A 84 -10.29 15.45 1.73
N LEU A 85 -8.99 15.52 1.99
CA LEU A 85 -8.42 15.00 3.23
C LEU A 85 -9.05 15.68 4.45
N ALA A 86 -9.17 17.00 4.45
CA ALA A 86 -9.82 17.75 5.52
C ALA A 86 -11.31 17.39 5.67
N HIS A 87 -12.00 17.12 4.56
CA HIS A 87 -13.41 16.75 4.55
C HIS A 87 -13.65 15.36 5.17
N TYR A 88 -12.80 14.38 4.84
CA TYR A 88 -13.01 12.97 5.23
C TYR A 88 -12.29 12.53 6.50
N ARG A 89 -11.47 13.39 7.13
CA ARG A 89 -10.81 13.03 8.39
C ARG A 89 -11.86 12.81 9.49
N ARG A 90 -11.62 11.75 10.28
CA ARG A 90 -12.51 11.37 11.39
C ARG A 90 -12.32 12.20 12.67
N ASP A 91 -11.16 12.84 12.81
CA ASP A 91 -10.77 13.60 14.00
C ASP A 91 -11.22 15.08 13.96
N ARG A 92 -12.18 15.41 13.09
CA ARG A 92 -12.70 16.78 12.94
C ARG A 92 -13.31 17.34 14.24
N ASP A 93 -13.91 16.48 15.06
CA ASP A 93 -14.67 16.85 16.25
C ASP A 93 -14.07 16.29 17.55
N ALA A 94 -13.00 15.55 17.46
CA ALA A 94 -12.31 15.00 18.62
C ALA A 94 -10.82 15.31 18.49
N ALA A 95 -10.28 16.00 19.49
CA ALA A 95 -8.84 16.02 19.72
C ALA A 95 -8.40 14.60 20.11
N MET A 96 -8.38 13.69 19.15
CA MET A 96 -7.86 12.35 19.37
C MET A 96 -6.34 12.45 19.34
N THR A 97 -5.79 12.80 20.48
CA THR A 97 -4.36 12.64 20.74
C THR A 97 -4.10 11.14 20.75
N ILE A 98 -3.70 10.59 19.60
CA ILE A 98 -3.11 9.27 19.58
C ILE A 98 -1.76 9.41 20.26
N SER A 99 -1.71 9.15 21.55
CA SER A 99 -0.46 8.94 22.25
C SER A 99 0.12 7.64 21.72
N LEU A 100 1.02 7.74 20.74
CA LEU A 100 1.84 6.60 20.39
C LEU A 100 2.55 6.15 21.67
N PRO A 101 2.48 4.87 22.04
CA PRO A 101 3.28 4.38 23.16
C PRO A 101 4.71 4.79 22.88
N LYS A 102 5.33 5.49 23.83
CA LYS A 102 6.76 5.81 23.74
C LYS A 102 7.44 4.49 23.45
N SER A 103 8.13 4.41 22.33
CA SER A 103 8.94 3.25 22.00
C SER A 103 9.86 3.03 23.17
N HIS A 104 9.59 2.02 23.98
CA HIS A 104 10.55 1.57 24.97
C HIS A 104 11.75 1.13 24.16
N GLY A 105 12.81 1.90 24.27
CA GLY A 105 14.05 1.71 23.55
C GLY A 105 14.53 0.28 23.65
N GLY A 106 15.17 -0.15 22.58
CA GLY A 106 15.94 -1.37 22.55
C GLY A 106 15.29 -2.45 21.70
N LEU A 107 15.70 -2.50 20.46
CA LEU A 107 15.90 -3.78 19.81
C LEU A 107 16.78 -4.62 20.74
N HIS A 108 16.17 -5.49 21.54
CA HIS A 108 16.93 -6.51 22.22
C HIS A 108 17.54 -7.40 21.14
N ALA A 109 18.85 -7.27 20.98
CA ALA A 109 19.62 -8.24 20.25
C ALA A 109 19.32 -9.62 20.83
N VAL A 110 18.88 -10.53 19.96
CA VAL A 110 18.70 -11.94 20.33
C VAL A 110 20.08 -12.48 20.70
N PRO A 111 20.34 -12.89 21.95
CA PRO A 111 21.64 -13.46 22.30
C PRO A 111 21.74 -14.86 21.71
N GLY A 112 22.79 -15.11 20.94
CA GLY A 112 23.34 -16.44 20.76
C GLY A 112 22.79 -17.28 19.63
N ALA A 113 23.25 -17.01 18.40
CA ALA A 113 23.54 -18.09 17.47
C ALA A 113 25.01 -18.45 17.68
N HIS A 114 25.26 -19.42 18.55
CA HIS A 114 26.57 -20.04 18.65
C HIS A 114 26.82 -20.88 17.40
N ALA A 115 27.95 -20.59 16.77
CA ALA A 115 28.56 -21.45 15.78
C ALA A 115 28.84 -22.83 16.42
N GLY A 116 28.50 -23.87 15.73
CA GLY A 116 28.91 -25.24 15.89
C GLY A 116 28.96 -25.87 14.51
#